data_c091a7273ceaa8dfbfbe4145587591cb
#
_entry.id   c091a7273ceaa8dfbfbe4145587591cb
#
_cell.length_a   1.000
_cell.length_b   1.000
_cell.length_c   1.000
_cell.angle_alpha   90.00
_cell.angle_beta   90.00
_cell.angle_gamma   90.00
#
_symmetry.space_group_name_H-M   'P 1'
#
loop_
_entity.id
_entity.type
_entity.pdbx_description
1 polymer ?
#
loop_
_entity_poly.entity_id
_entity_poly.type
_entity_poly.pdbx_seq_one_letter_code
_entity_poly.pdbx_strand_id
1 'polypeptide(L)'
;DSSSALSDTDALITKQRGVLLGILSADCVPVILYDKTNQAIANIHAGWRGSACAIVSKTIDKMQSEFGSNPADMIAIVAPSIGKCCYEVDKSVAKHFSHIEGACEKVGDKYMLDLPQVNKYQLIQAGVKTSN
;
A
#
# COMPACT_ATOMS: atom_id res chain seq x y z
N ASP A 1 12.25 -12.37 -21.35
CA ASP A 1 12.72 -12.88 -20.07
C ASP A 1 12.12 -12.04 -18.95
N SER A 2 11.19 -12.62 -18.20
CA SER A 2 10.37 -11.92 -17.20
C SER A 2 11.06 -11.74 -15.83
N SER A 3 12.36 -11.95 -15.76
CA SER A 3 13.13 -11.91 -14.49
C SER A 3 13.89 -10.60 -14.25
N SER A 4 13.70 -9.57 -15.06
CA SER A 4 14.36 -8.28 -14.86
C SER A 4 13.61 -7.41 -13.85
N ALA A 5 14.31 -6.91 -12.83
CA ALA A 5 13.78 -5.88 -11.95
C ALA A 5 13.42 -4.63 -12.76
N LEU A 6 12.22 -4.10 -12.55
CA LEU A 6 11.81 -2.83 -13.13
C LEU A 6 12.35 -1.70 -12.25
N SER A 7 13.16 -0.81 -12.85
CA SER A 7 13.67 0.36 -12.14
C SER A 7 12.53 1.35 -11.83
N ASP A 8 12.68 2.09 -10.74
CA ASP A 8 11.79 3.19 -10.34
C ASP A 8 10.29 2.80 -10.27
N THR A 9 10.03 1.55 -9.83
CA THR A 9 8.69 0.98 -9.81
C THR A 9 8.37 0.40 -8.45
N ASP A 10 7.41 1.00 -7.74
CA ASP A 10 6.96 0.56 -6.41
C ASP A 10 5.61 -0.20 -6.45
N ALA A 11 4.96 -0.32 -7.60
CA ALA A 11 3.73 -1.07 -7.74
C ALA A 11 3.62 -1.77 -9.11
N LEU A 12 3.15 -3.00 -9.08
CA LEU A 12 2.94 -3.84 -10.27
C LEU A 12 1.51 -4.34 -10.30
N ILE A 13 0.90 -4.35 -11.49
CA ILE A 13 -0.44 -4.91 -11.70
C ILE A 13 -0.44 -5.86 -12.90
N THR A 14 -1.23 -6.92 -12.86
CA THR A 14 -1.43 -7.81 -14.01
C THR A 14 -2.73 -8.60 -13.90
N LYS A 15 -3.30 -8.98 -15.03
CA LYS A 15 -4.32 -10.03 -15.14
C LYS A 15 -3.85 -11.24 -15.97
N GLN A 16 -2.57 -11.25 -16.34
CA GLN A 16 -2.00 -12.35 -17.11
C GLN A 16 -1.74 -13.54 -16.17
N ARG A 17 -2.30 -14.70 -16.52
CA ARG A 17 -2.07 -15.93 -15.77
C ARG A 17 -0.64 -16.42 -15.93
N GLY A 18 -0.11 -17.02 -14.86
CA GLY A 18 1.25 -17.57 -14.84
C GLY A 18 2.35 -16.50 -14.62
N VAL A 19 1.99 -15.24 -14.45
CA VAL A 19 2.94 -14.16 -14.09
C VAL A 19 3.00 -14.00 -12.57
N LEU A 20 4.20 -14.07 -12.03
CA LEU A 20 4.48 -13.78 -10.64
C LEU A 20 4.91 -12.31 -10.48
N LEU A 21 4.25 -11.57 -9.60
CA LEU A 21 4.67 -10.22 -9.22
C LEU A 21 5.48 -10.28 -7.93
N GLY A 22 6.75 -9.87 -7.99
CA GLY A 22 7.65 -9.79 -6.85
C GLY A 22 7.98 -8.35 -6.48
N ILE A 23 8.00 -8.05 -5.19
CA ILE A 23 8.58 -6.83 -4.61
C ILE A 23 9.57 -7.20 -3.53
N LEU A 24 10.59 -6.37 -3.32
CA LEU A 24 11.51 -6.51 -2.19
C LEU A 24 11.15 -5.48 -1.14
N SER A 25 10.99 -5.93 0.10
CA SER A 25 10.73 -5.06 1.24
C SER A 25 11.47 -5.59 2.46
N ALA A 26 11.96 -4.70 3.30
CA ALA A 26 12.41 -5.01 4.65
C ALA A 26 11.34 -4.52 5.64
N ASP A 27 11.34 -3.22 5.95
CA ASP A 27 10.45 -2.60 6.93
C ASP A 27 9.21 -1.94 6.31
N CYS A 28 9.30 -1.58 5.01
CA CYS A 28 8.18 -0.96 4.31
C CYS A 28 6.99 -1.93 4.16
N VAL A 29 5.78 -1.37 4.02
CA VAL A 29 4.54 -2.14 3.97
C VAL A 29 4.32 -2.76 2.60
N PRO A 30 4.34 -4.10 2.46
CA PRO A 30 3.84 -4.74 1.25
C PRO A 30 2.30 -4.74 1.27
N VAL A 31 1.68 -4.33 0.16
CA VAL A 31 0.22 -4.43 0.01
C VAL A 31 -0.09 -5.27 -1.23
N ILE A 32 -0.90 -6.30 -1.05
CA ILE A 32 -1.34 -7.19 -2.13
C ILE A 32 -2.81 -6.93 -2.38
N LEU A 33 -3.19 -6.76 -3.65
CA LEU A 33 -4.58 -6.68 -4.07
C LEU A 33 -4.92 -7.85 -4.98
N TYR A 34 -6.11 -8.40 -4.80
CA TYR A 34 -6.67 -9.42 -5.66
C TYR A 34 -8.11 -9.08 -6.04
N ASP A 35 -8.34 -8.88 -7.32
CA ASP A 35 -9.68 -8.78 -7.92
C ASP A 35 -10.09 -10.15 -8.45
N LYS A 36 -10.98 -10.82 -7.71
CA LYS A 36 -11.46 -12.16 -8.06
C LYS A 36 -12.34 -12.17 -9.31
N THR A 37 -13.01 -11.05 -9.60
CA THR A 37 -13.92 -10.92 -10.75
C THR A 37 -13.15 -10.85 -12.06
N ASN A 38 -12.15 -9.98 -12.13
CA ASN A 38 -11.31 -9.80 -13.31
C ASN A 38 -10.05 -10.67 -13.30
N GLN A 39 -9.82 -11.45 -12.21
CA GLN A 39 -8.62 -12.26 -11.97
C GLN A 39 -7.34 -11.45 -12.12
N ALA A 40 -7.37 -10.21 -11.61
CA ALA A 40 -6.26 -9.29 -11.62
C ALA A 40 -5.60 -9.21 -10.24
N ILE A 41 -4.30 -9.02 -10.22
CA ILE A 41 -3.51 -8.87 -8.99
C ILE A 41 -2.67 -7.60 -9.04
N ALA A 42 -2.38 -7.07 -7.87
CA ALA A 42 -1.37 -6.05 -7.67
C ALA A 42 -0.44 -6.43 -6.52
N ASN A 43 0.82 -5.98 -6.61
CA ASN A 43 1.78 -6.06 -5.53
C ASN A 43 2.46 -4.69 -5.39
N ILE A 44 2.42 -4.11 -4.19
CA ILE A 44 2.76 -2.72 -3.91
C ILE A 44 3.78 -2.65 -2.78
N HIS A 45 4.89 -1.97 -3.01
CA HIS A 45 5.84 -1.55 -1.99
C HIS A 45 5.44 -0.17 -1.46
N ALA A 46 4.79 -0.13 -0.30
CA ALA A 46 4.29 1.10 0.29
C ALA A 46 5.22 1.57 1.43
N GLY A 47 6.36 2.14 1.08
CA GLY A 47 7.20 2.90 1.99
C GLY A 47 6.55 4.26 2.31
N TRP A 48 7.10 5.04 3.28
CA TRP A 48 6.49 6.29 3.70
C TRP A 48 6.34 7.31 2.56
N ARG A 49 7.28 7.37 1.62
CA ARG A 49 7.20 8.28 0.45
C ARG A 49 6.08 7.86 -0.50
N GLY A 50 6.01 6.57 -0.83
CA GLY A 50 4.93 6.02 -1.65
C GLY A 50 3.57 6.21 -0.99
N SER A 51 3.46 5.95 0.32
CA SER A 51 2.24 6.17 1.09
C SER A 51 1.85 7.65 1.17
N ALA A 52 2.81 8.57 1.33
CA ALA A 52 2.54 10.02 1.27
C ALA A 52 2.07 10.48 -0.11
N CYS A 53 2.47 9.78 -1.17
CA CYS A 53 2.01 9.99 -2.55
C CYS A 53 0.77 9.15 -2.92
N ALA A 54 0.11 8.51 -1.95
CA ALA A 54 -1.09 7.70 -2.11
C ALA A 54 -0.93 6.53 -3.11
N ILE A 55 0.20 5.79 -3.02
CA ILE A 55 0.53 4.72 -3.97
C ILE A 55 -0.53 3.62 -4.01
N VAL A 56 -1.14 3.28 -2.87
CA VAL A 56 -2.19 2.26 -2.80
C VAL A 56 -3.42 2.71 -3.57
N SER A 57 -3.91 3.93 -3.32
CA SER A 57 -5.07 4.49 -4.03
C SER A 57 -4.80 4.57 -5.53
N LYS A 58 -3.64 5.09 -5.94
CA LYS A 58 -3.23 5.17 -7.36
C LYS A 58 -3.16 3.81 -8.05
N THR A 59 -2.73 2.77 -7.31
CA THR A 59 -2.71 1.40 -7.85
C THR A 59 -4.13 0.87 -8.05
N ILE A 60 -5.04 1.14 -7.12
CA ILE A 60 -6.46 0.79 -7.26
C ILE A 60 -7.07 1.51 -8.47
N ASP A 61 -6.85 2.83 -8.60
CA ASP A 61 -7.31 3.60 -9.76
C ASP A 61 -6.78 3.02 -11.08
N LYS A 62 -5.50 2.58 -11.08
CA LYS A 62 -4.90 1.93 -12.24
C LYS A 62 -5.55 0.59 -12.56
N MET A 63 -5.87 -0.24 -11.56
CA MET A 63 -6.60 -1.49 -11.75
C MET A 63 -8.03 -1.25 -12.27
N GLN A 64 -8.69 -0.20 -11.80
CA GLN A 64 -10.01 0.20 -12.31
C GLN A 64 -9.92 0.60 -13.79
N SER A 65 -8.96 1.45 -14.16
CA SER A 65 -8.83 1.96 -15.53
C SER A 65 -8.39 0.87 -16.53
N GLU A 66 -7.48 -0.03 -16.13
CA GLU A 66 -6.91 -1.05 -17.02
C GLU A 66 -7.74 -2.33 -17.10
N PHE A 67 -8.38 -2.70 -16.01
CA PHE A 67 -9.03 -4.02 -15.87
C PHE A 67 -10.53 -3.94 -15.61
N GLY A 68 -11.06 -2.74 -15.35
CA GLY A 68 -12.46 -2.56 -14.93
C GLY A 68 -12.72 -3.06 -13.51
N SER A 69 -11.68 -3.14 -12.68
CA SER A 69 -11.77 -3.64 -11.32
C SER A 69 -12.67 -2.77 -10.45
N ASN A 70 -13.49 -3.39 -9.60
CA ASN A 70 -14.29 -2.67 -8.61
C ASN A 70 -13.64 -2.83 -7.24
N PRO A 71 -13.20 -1.74 -6.57
CA PRO A 71 -12.56 -1.82 -5.26
C PRO A 71 -13.38 -2.56 -4.20
N ALA A 72 -14.72 -2.46 -4.27
CA ALA A 72 -15.60 -3.13 -3.33
C ALA A 72 -15.56 -4.68 -3.42
N ASP A 73 -15.04 -5.22 -4.52
CA ASP A 73 -14.92 -6.66 -4.76
C ASP A 73 -13.47 -7.16 -4.63
N MET A 74 -12.54 -6.25 -4.35
CA MET A 74 -11.14 -6.58 -4.12
C MET A 74 -10.91 -7.17 -2.73
N ILE A 75 -9.97 -8.11 -2.66
CA ILE A 75 -9.36 -8.56 -1.41
C ILE A 75 -8.02 -7.83 -1.29
N ALA A 76 -7.78 -7.22 -0.14
CA ALA A 76 -6.52 -6.56 0.17
C ALA A 76 -5.84 -7.22 1.37
N ILE A 77 -4.53 -7.42 1.25
CA ILE A 77 -3.67 -7.93 2.32
C ILE A 77 -2.60 -6.88 2.60
N VAL A 78 -2.57 -6.39 3.82
CA VAL A 78 -1.45 -5.60 4.36
C VAL A 78 -0.52 -6.58 5.05
N ALA A 79 0.64 -6.83 4.44
CA ALA A 79 1.57 -7.85 4.90
C ALA A 79 2.45 -7.34 6.07
N PRO A 80 3.18 -8.25 6.76
CA PRO A 80 4.07 -7.87 7.86
C PRO A 80 5.09 -6.79 7.46
N SER A 81 5.27 -5.82 8.35
CA SER A 81 6.13 -4.67 8.16
C SER A 81 6.50 -4.03 9.50
N ILE A 82 7.24 -2.94 9.50
CA ILE A 82 7.52 -2.19 10.71
C ILE A 82 6.22 -1.65 11.33
N GLY A 83 6.04 -1.90 12.63
CA GLY A 83 4.89 -1.42 13.38
C GLY A 83 5.13 -0.05 14.01
N LYS A 84 4.03 0.59 14.44
CA LYS A 84 4.04 1.87 15.15
C LYS A 84 4.99 1.89 16.35
N CYS A 85 5.15 0.78 17.07
CA CYS A 85 6.02 0.65 18.24
C CYS A 85 7.51 0.90 17.94
N CYS A 86 7.93 0.79 16.68
CA CYS A 86 9.32 0.78 16.29
C CYS A 86 9.67 1.80 15.21
N TYR A 87 8.66 2.44 14.61
CA TYR A 87 8.87 3.35 13.49
C TYR A 87 8.88 4.81 13.92
N GLU A 88 10.03 5.23 14.42
CA GLU A 88 10.29 6.63 14.78
C GLU A 88 10.58 7.47 13.53
N VAL A 89 9.93 8.62 13.41
CA VAL A 89 10.09 9.57 12.30
C VAL A 89 10.17 11.01 12.78
N ASP A 90 10.75 11.87 11.96
CA ASP A 90 10.76 13.31 12.20
C ASP A 90 9.42 13.97 11.88
N LYS A 91 9.21 15.18 12.41
CA LYS A 91 8.04 16.01 12.14
C LYS A 91 7.82 16.23 10.63
N SER A 92 8.89 16.31 9.84
CA SER A 92 8.83 16.48 8.38
C SER A 92 8.13 15.32 7.67
N VAL A 93 8.28 14.10 8.21
CA VAL A 93 7.58 12.90 7.71
C VAL A 93 6.16 12.83 8.28
N ALA A 94 6.02 13.00 9.61
CA ALA A 94 4.73 12.90 10.31
C ALA A 94 3.66 13.83 9.75
N LYS A 95 4.04 15.04 9.31
CA LYS A 95 3.11 16.03 8.73
C LYS A 95 2.33 15.53 7.51
N HIS A 96 2.90 14.59 6.74
CA HIS A 96 2.22 14.02 5.57
C HIS A 96 1.00 13.17 5.94
N PHE A 97 0.95 12.69 7.18
CA PHE A 97 -0.07 11.77 7.67
C PHE A 97 -0.95 12.37 8.77
N SER A 98 -0.81 13.67 9.05
CA SER A 98 -1.53 14.38 10.12
C SER A 98 -3.06 14.39 9.96
N HIS A 99 -3.55 14.18 8.75
CA HIS A 99 -4.97 14.09 8.42
C HIS A 99 -5.57 12.69 8.67
N ILE A 100 -4.74 11.71 9.01
CA ILE A 100 -5.16 10.32 9.27
C ILE A 100 -5.14 10.09 10.78
N GLU A 101 -6.30 9.89 11.36
CA GLU A 101 -6.44 9.64 12.79
C GLU A 101 -5.65 8.39 13.21
N GLY A 102 -4.88 8.49 14.27
CA GLY A 102 -4.08 7.39 14.83
C GLY A 102 -2.81 7.02 14.05
N ALA A 103 -2.57 7.61 12.87
CA ALA A 103 -1.39 7.31 12.07
C ALA A 103 -0.08 7.76 12.71
N CYS A 104 -0.09 8.86 13.46
CA CYS A 104 1.10 9.39 14.12
C CYS A 104 0.81 9.68 15.58
N GLU A 105 1.76 9.33 16.45
CA GLU A 105 1.77 9.68 17.88
C GLU A 105 3.05 10.43 18.21
N LYS A 106 2.91 11.60 18.85
CA LYS A 106 4.09 12.38 19.29
C LYS A 106 4.69 11.79 20.54
N VAL A 107 5.99 11.50 20.51
CA VAL A 107 6.77 11.01 21.64
C VAL A 107 8.03 11.86 21.77
N GLY A 108 8.06 12.75 22.77
CA GLY A 108 9.14 13.74 22.90
C GLY A 108 9.21 14.67 21.69
N ASP A 109 10.38 14.73 21.05
CA ASP A 109 10.62 15.54 19.85
C ASP A 109 10.38 14.78 18.54
N LYS A 110 10.03 13.50 18.61
CA LYS A 110 9.81 12.60 17.50
C LYS A 110 8.35 12.16 17.38
N TYR A 111 8.07 11.36 16.38
CA TYR A 111 6.75 10.80 16.12
C TYR A 111 6.88 9.30 15.85
N MET A 112 5.95 8.52 16.38
CA MET A 112 5.80 7.10 16.05
C MET A 112 4.76 6.98 14.94
N LEU A 113 5.17 6.46 13.78
CA LEU A 113 4.33 6.34 12.59
C LEU A 113 3.77 4.93 12.45
N ASP A 114 2.45 4.82 12.30
CA ASP A 114 1.74 3.59 11.94
C ASP A 114 1.54 3.55 10.42
N LEU A 115 2.55 3.09 9.70
CA LEU A 115 2.51 3.01 8.25
C LEU A 115 1.50 1.97 7.73
N PRO A 116 1.30 0.79 8.37
CA PRO A 116 0.19 -0.11 8.09
C PRO A 116 -1.17 0.57 8.18
N GLN A 117 -1.42 1.37 9.22
CA GLN A 117 -2.67 2.12 9.39
C GLN A 117 -2.88 3.14 8.27
N VAL A 118 -1.84 3.83 7.83
CA VAL A 118 -1.89 4.76 6.68
C VAL A 118 -2.36 4.03 5.42
N ASN A 119 -1.77 2.88 5.12
CA ASN A 119 -2.10 2.11 3.92
C ASN A 119 -3.50 1.48 4.01
N LYS A 120 -3.91 1.03 5.20
CA LYS A 120 -5.28 0.57 5.46
C LYS A 120 -6.29 1.71 5.24
N TYR A 121 -5.99 2.92 5.71
CA TYR A 121 -6.83 4.09 5.46
C TYR A 121 -6.99 4.34 3.95
N GLN A 122 -5.91 4.29 3.16
CA GLN A 122 -5.98 4.47 1.69
C GLN A 122 -6.85 3.41 1.02
N LEU A 123 -6.74 2.14 1.44
CA LEU A 123 -7.58 1.05 0.94
C LEU A 123 -9.08 1.34 1.17
N ILE A 124 -9.43 1.75 2.38
CA ILE A 124 -10.82 2.07 2.75
C ILE A 124 -11.32 3.28 1.96
N GLN A 125 -10.53 4.35 1.86
CA GLN A 125 -10.91 5.55 1.11
C GLN A 125 -11.09 5.26 -0.40
N ALA A 126 -10.33 4.32 -0.94
CA ALA A 126 -10.48 3.85 -2.32
C ALA A 126 -11.67 2.89 -2.54
N GLY A 127 -12.41 2.53 -1.48
CA GLY A 127 -13.62 1.71 -1.56
C GLY A 127 -13.42 0.22 -1.34
N VAL A 128 -12.22 -0.21 -0.93
CA VAL A 128 -11.99 -1.60 -0.53
C VAL A 128 -12.71 -1.87 0.80
N LYS A 129 -13.52 -2.92 0.82
CA LYS A 129 -14.27 -3.29 2.03
C LYS A 129 -13.34 -3.89 3.08
N THR A 130 -13.52 -3.46 4.33
CA THR A 130 -12.94 -4.18 5.47
C THR A 130 -13.73 -5.46 5.67
N SER A 131 -13.10 -6.63 5.52
CA SER A 131 -13.64 -7.87 6.06
C SER A 131 -13.37 -7.89 7.57
N ASN A 132 -14.39 -8.22 8.35
CA ASN A 132 -14.25 -8.51 9.78
C ASN A 132 -13.44 -9.80 9.99
#